data_b2b850d23cda22aa9603e16a7cbeb666
#
_entry.id   b2b850d23cda22aa9603e16a7cbeb666
#
_cell.length_a   1.000
_cell.length_b   1.000
_cell.length_c   1.000
_cell.angle_alpha   90.00
_cell.angle_beta   90.00
_cell.angle_gamma   90.00
#
_symmetry.space_group_name_H-M   'P 1'
#
loop_
_entity.id
_entity.type
_entity.pdbx_description
1 polymer ?
#
loop_
_entity_poly.entity_id
_entity_poly.type
_entity_poly.pdbx_seq_one_letter_code
_entity_poly.pdbx_strand_id
1 'polypeptide(L)'
;MVSSAKESLDAQKLASDPKLAHRVVDMGPAEVTERLGPHRFSAEVSFTWTAGKDTVKLTETRLLESAAGGVAGDFHARLDNSRDQGLEVVRSRGQVFARSKYGKYRLRLRDRGMAERTRSETAGALRELDALFQGRLELVLEGPTSIEGRSAVRYTVRLADAAAAAAVKPSRGETPPSVAYARGGLDEDSARRQRFMDQRQPKKLTGEVVVDAATAVVLRAHLDGTLAVPGDKNAAPAQLQISLDQRIKDVGKAIAIQAPEGHLPDADKPEGIADALDRFGIQRKAGADAGVDTEADEDSSG
;
A
#
# COMPACT_ATOMS: atom_id res chain seq x y z
N MET A 1 -11.59 -22.92 16.31
CA MET A 1 -10.60 -22.30 15.39
C MET A 1 -10.47 -23.24 14.20
N VAL A 2 -11.06 -22.88 13.06
CA VAL A 2 -10.92 -23.67 11.83
C VAL A 2 -9.57 -23.27 11.23
N SER A 3 -8.58 -24.16 11.31
CA SER A 3 -7.33 -24.04 10.57
C SER A 3 -7.69 -24.15 9.09
N SER A 4 -7.83 -23.02 8.41
CA SER A 4 -7.88 -23.00 6.94
C SER A 4 -6.58 -23.61 6.46
N ALA A 5 -6.65 -24.79 5.84
CA ALA A 5 -5.50 -25.40 5.19
C ALA A 5 -4.95 -24.37 4.21
N LYS A 6 -3.69 -23.94 4.40
CA LYS A 6 -3.04 -22.99 3.50
C LYS A 6 -3.07 -23.58 2.10
N GLU A 7 -3.69 -22.89 1.16
CA GLU A 7 -3.67 -23.25 -0.24
C GLU A 7 -2.22 -23.39 -0.69
N SER A 8 -1.88 -24.61 -1.19
CA SER A 8 -0.54 -24.87 -1.70
C SER A 8 -0.41 -24.21 -3.07
N LEU A 9 0.29 -23.10 -3.11
CA LEU A 9 0.61 -22.41 -4.36
C LEU A 9 1.87 -23.04 -4.99
N ASP A 10 1.77 -23.44 -6.25
CA ASP A 10 2.90 -24.03 -6.97
C ASP A 10 3.66 -22.95 -7.76
N ALA A 11 4.82 -22.58 -7.25
CA ALA A 11 5.67 -21.58 -7.89
C ALA A 11 6.14 -21.93 -9.31
N GLN A 12 6.07 -23.19 -9.74
CA GLN A 12 6.48 -23.59 -11.10
C GLN A 12 5.36 -23.43 -12.13
N LYS A 13 4.11 -23.31 -11.69
CA LYS A 13 2.94 -23.23 -12.58
C LYS A 13 2.51 -21.83 -12.96
N LEU A 14 3.18 -20.77 -12.46
CA LEU A 14 2.75 -19.38 -12.66
C LEU A 14 2.71 -18.98 -14.16
N ALA A 15 3.61 -19.51 -14.99
CA ALA A 15 3.60 -19.25 -16.42
C ALA A 15 2.45 -19.92 -17.17
N SER A 16 1.98 -21.07 -16.67
CA SER A 16 0.89 -21.85 -17.29
C SER A 16 -0.49 -21.55 -16.72
N ASP A 17 -0.55 -20.88 -15.55
CA ASP A 17 -1.78 -20.50 -14.88
C ASP A 17 -1.79 -18.99 -14.56
N PRO A 18 -2.35 -18.16 -15.45
CA PRO A 18 -2.42 -16.71 -15.24
C PRO A 18 -3.20 -16.31 -13.98
N LYS A 19 -4.21 -17.10 -13.56
CA LYS A 19 -4.96 -16.80 -12.32
C LYS A 19 -4.08 -17.00 -11.09
N LEU A 20 -3.28 -18.05 -11.09
CA LEU A 20 -2.30 -18.30 -10.03
C LEU A 20 -1.22 -17.22 -10.03
N ALA A 21 -0.74 -16.78 -11.19
CA ALA A 21 0.21 -15.66 -11.29
C ALA A 21 -0.34 -14.38 -10.68
N HIS A 22 -1.56 -13.97 -11.02
CA HIS A 22 -2.23 -12.81 -10.41
C HIS A 22 -2.42 -12.97 -8.90
N ARG A 23 -2.83 -14.17 -8.44
CA ARG A 23 -2.97 -14.47 -7.03
C ARG A 23 -1.66 -14.28 -6.25
N VAL A 24 -0.52 -14.63 -6.87
CA VAL A 24 0.82 -14.44 -6.28
C VAL A 24 1.22 -12.96 -6.29
N VAL A 25 0.95 -12.22 -7.36
CA VAL A 25 1.21 -10.76 -7.45
C VAL A 25 0.35 -9.98 -6.45
N ASP A 26 -0.91 -10.39 -6.25
CA ASP A 26 -1.86 -9.75 -5.33
C ASP A 26 -1.69 -10.16 -3.87
N MET A 27 -0.72 -11.02 -3.55
CA MET A 27 -0.51 -11.51 -2.18
C MET A 27 -0.29 -10.36 -1.21
N GLY A 28 -1.14 -10.26 -0.20
CA GLY A 28 -1.07 -9.22 0.82
C GLY A 28 0.06 -9.44 1.83
N PRO A 29 0.55 -8.39 2.50
CA PRO A 29 1.70 -8.48 3.41
C PRO A 29 1.48 -9.39 4.61
N ALA A 30 0.25 -9.53 5.08
CA ALA A 30 -0.07 -10.46 6.16
C ALA A 30 0.15 -11.92 5.72
N GLU A 31 -0.33 -12.30 4.53
CA GLU A 31 -0.13 -13.62 3.96
C GLU A 31 1.34 -13.88 3.62
N VAL A 32 2.07 -12.88 3.10
CA VAL A 32 3.52 -12.98 2.90
C VAL A 32 4.22 -13.30 4.22
N THR A 33 3.86 -12.60 5.31
CA THR A 33 4.44 -12.87 6.65
C THR A 33 4.07 -14.27 7.17
N GLU A 34 2.85 -14.73 6.92
CA GLU A 34 2.43 -16.09 7.31
C GLU A 34 3.19 -17.19 6.57
N ARG A 35 3.56 -16.94 5.30
CA ARG A 35 4.26 -17.91 4.45
C ARG A 35 5.77 -17.91 4.67
N LEU A 36 6.39 -16.74 4.81
CA LEU A 36 7.83 -16.57 4.94
C LEU A 36 8.32 -16.47 6.40
N GLY A 37 7.45 -16.10 7.34
CA GLY A 37 7.85 -15.66 8.67
C GLY A 37 8.32 -14.19 8.68
N PRO A 38 9.09 -13.77 9.70
CA PRO A 38 9.67 -12.44 9.76
C PRO A 38 10.54 -12.15 8.53
N HIS A 39 10.47 -10.93 8.02
CA HIS A 39 11.26 -10.52 6.85
C HIS A 39 11.33 -8.99 6.73
N ARG A 40 12.26 -8.52 5.90
CA ARG A 40 12.37 -7.12 5.47
C ARG A 40 12.02 -7.02 4.01
N PHE A 41 11.11 -6.11 3.69
CA PHE A 41 10.76 -5.74 2.33
C PHE A 41 11.29 -4.34 2.04
N SER A 42 11.81 -4.14 0.83
CA SER A 42 12.15 -2.82 0.30
C SER A 42 11.72 -2.72 -1.15
N ALA A 43 11.23 -1.53 -1.55
CA ALA A 43 10.99 -1.22 -2.95
C ALA A 43 11.40 0.22 -3.26
N GLU A 44 11.89 0.42 -4.47
CA GLU A 44 12.07 1.72 -5.09
C GLU A 44 11.24 1.77 -6.37
N VAL A 45 10.41 2.79 -6.51
CA VAL A 45 9.57 3.00 -7.68
C VAL A 45 9.90 4.36 -8.26
N SER A 46 10.37 4.40 -9.49
CA SER A 46 10.67 5.63 -10.22
C SER A 46 9.65 5.88 -11.30
N PHE A 47 9.14 7.10 -11.36
CA PHE A 47 8.19 7.56 -12.35
C PHE A 47 8.81 8.70 -13.16
N THR A 48 8.74 8.64 -14.48
CA THR A 48 9.09 9.74 -15.37
C THR A 48 7.90 10.03 -16.27
N TRP A 49 7.25 11.16 -16.01
CA TRP A 49 6.14 11.66 -16.82
C TRP A 49 6.67 12.66 -17.85
N THR A 50 6.34 12.47 -19.11
CA THR A 50 6.69 13.39 -20.20
C THR A 50 5.44 13.79 -20.97
N ALA A 51 5.18 15.09 -21.10
CA ALA A 51 4.08 15.64 -21.88
C ALA A 51 4.57 16.86 -22.68
N GLY A 52 4.60 16.75 -23.99
CA GLY A 52 5.21 17.77 -24.85
C GLY A 52 6.71 17.98 -24.54
N LYS A 53 7.07 19.16 -24.03
CA LYS A 53 8.44 19.51 -23.61
C LYS A 53 8.69 19.32 -22.11
N ASP A 54 7.66 19.08 -21.34
CA ASP A 54 7.73 18.98 -19.89
C ASP A 54 8.04 17.57 -19.44
N THR A 55 8.99 17.44 -18.53
CA THR A 55 9.34 16.16 -17.90
C THR A 55 9.36 16.34 -16.39
N VAL A 56 8.61 15.47 -15.70
CA VAL A 56 8.53 15.42 -14.24
C VAL A 56 9.00 14.05 -13.79
N LYS A 57 9.88 14.01 -12.78
CA LYS A 57 10.36 12.79 -12.15
C LYS A 57 9.89 12.71 -10.70
N LEU A 58 9.52 11.52 -10.28
CA LEU A 58 9.19 11.19 -8.90
C LEU A 58 9.82 9.83 -8.58
N THR A 59 10.44 9.73 -7.41
CA THR A 59 10.92 8.45 -6.87
C THR A 59 10.26 8.21 -5.53
N GLU A 60 9.79 7.00 -5.31
CA GLU A 60 9.24 6.54 -4.03
C GLU A 60 10.11 5.44 -3.47
N THR A 61 10.35 5.48 -2.16
CA THR A 61 11.03 4.43 -1.41
C THR A 61 10.06 3.85 -0.40
N ARG A 62 9.95 2.53 -0.36
CA ARG A 62 9.05 1.77 0.51
C ARG A 62 9.85 0.76 1.32
N LEU A 63 9.69 0.76 2.63
CA LEU A 63 10.36 -0.14 3.55
C LEU A 63 9.35 -0.76 4.50
N LEU A 64 9.38 -2.08 4.66
CA LEU A 64 8.55 -2.79 5.62
C LEU A 64 9.41 -3.83 6.36
N GLU A 65 9.42 -3.73 7.68
CA GLU A 65 9.92 -4.77 8.56
C GLU A 65 8.72 -5.48 9.18
N SER A 66 8.61 -6.78 8.99
CA SER A 66 7.51 -7.60 9.53
C SER A 66 8.05 -8.57 10.55
N ALA A 67 7.57 -8.50 11.79
CA ALA A 67 7.79 -9.55 12.78
C ALA A 67 6.85 -10.74 12.54
N ALA A 68 7.04 -11.82 13.29
CA ALA A 68 6.11 -12.95 13.25
C ALA A 68 4.70 -12.53 13.70
N GLY A 69 3.66 -13.29 13.29
CA GLY A 69 2.28 -13.11 13.78
C GLY A 69 1.25 -12.68 12.72
N GLY A 70 1.59 -12.71 11.45
CA GLY A 70 0.61 -12.48 10.37
C GLY A 70 -0.12 -11.14 10.49
N VAL A 71 -1.47 -11.15 10.46
CA VAL A 71 -2.32 -9.94 10.56
C VAL A 71 -2.12 -9.21 11.88
N ALA A 72 -1.97 -9.95 12.97
CA ALA A 72 -1.79 -9.38 14.32
C ALA A 72 -0.33 -9.02 14.62
N GLY A 73 0.62 -9.37 13.73
CA GLY A 73 2.05 -9.17 13.94
C GLY A 73 2.47 -7.71 14.02
N ASP A 74 3.54 -7.49 14.78
CA ASP A 74 4.19 -6.18 14.83
C ASP A 74 4.91 -5.88 13.50
N PHE A 75 4.94 -4.63 13.11
CA PHE A 75 5.61 -4.19 11.90
C PHE A 75 6.06 -2.72 11.98
N HIS A 76 7.02 -2.37 11.13
CA HIS A 76 7.43 -1.00 10.88
C HIS A 76 7.35 -0.74 9.38
N ALA A 77 6.50 0.17 8.96
CA ALA A 77 6.27 0.55 7.57
C ALA A 77 6.67 2.01 7.33
N ARG A 78 7.37 2.26 6.23
CA ARG A 78 7.79 3.60 5.82
C ARG A 78 7.61 3.78 4.33
N LEU A 79 6.94 4.87 3.95
CA LEU A 79 6.80 5.35 2.59
C LEU A 79 7.37 6.75 2.51
N ASP A 80 8.30 6.98 1.59
CA ASP A 80 8.89 8.29 1.33
C ASP A 80 8.89 8.57 -0.17
N ASN A 81 8.84 9.85 -0.56
CA ASN A 81 9.06 10.24 -1.94
C ASN A 81 10.05 11.39 -2.09
N SER A 82 10.49 11.63 -3.33
CA SER A 82 11.46 12.67 -3.67
C SER A 82 10.89 14.10 -3.59
N ARG A 83 9.61 14.27 -3.24
CA ARG A 83 8.97 15.57 -2.95
C ARG A 83 8.84 15.84 -1.46
N ASP A 84 9.65 15.19 -0.65
CA ASP A 84 9.68 15.34 0.81
C ASP A 84 8.37 14.98 1.53
N GLN A 85 7.51 14.20 0.88
CA GLN A 85 6.34 13.62 1.52
C GLN A 85 6.69 12.21 2.01
N GLY A 86 6.16 11.84 3.16
CA GLY A 86 6.35 10.50 3.71
C GLY A 86 5.47 10.23 4.90
N LEU A 87 5.22 8.96 5.11
CA LEU A 87 4.45 8.42 6.23
C LEU A 87 5.23 7.24 6.82
N GLU A 88 5.32 7.22 8.12
CA GLU A 88 5.94 6.13 8.86
C GLU A 88 5.00 5.65 9.94
N VAL A 89 4.77 4.34 9.99
CA VAL A 89 3.84 3.69 10.91
C VAL A 89 4.55 2.52 11.58
N VAL A 90 4.51 2.50 12.90
CA VAL A 90 5.00 1.41 13.73
C VAL A 90 3.82 0.80 14.46
N ARG A 91 3.64 -0.51 14.33
CA ARG A 91 2.77 -1.31 15.20
C ARG A 91 3.65 -2.14 16.10
N SER A 92 3.55 -1.94 17.40
CA SER A 92 4.32 -2.66 18.41
C SER A 92 3.43 -3.02 19.58
N ARG A 93 3.34 -4.30 19.91
CA ARG A 93 2.54 -4.84 21.01
C ARG A 93 1.08 -4.36 20.97
N GLY A 94 0.49 -4.32 19.79
CA GLY A 94 -0.89 -3.88 19.57
C GLY A 94 -1.10 -2.37 19.58
N GLN A 95 -0.09 -1.56 19.89
CA GLN A 95 -0.15 -0.11 19.80
C GLN A 95 0.32 0.38 18.43
N VAL A 96 -0.29 1.44 17.93
CA VAL A 96 0.03 2.04 16.63
C VAL A 96 0.59 3.43 16.84
N PHE A 97 1.73 3.69 16.22
CA PHE A 97 2.40 4.99 16.21
C PHE A 97 2.57 5.44 14.77
N ALA A 98 2.30 6.71 14.50
CA ALA A 98 2.44 7.26 13.15
C ALA A 98 3.12 8.63 13.18
N ARG A 99 3.87 8.92 12.11
CA ARG A 99 4.42 10.24 11.86
C ARG A 99 4.46 10.55 10.35
N SER A 100 4.38 11.82 9.99
CA SER A 100 4.85 12.31 8.70
C SER A 100 6.38 12.32 8.68
N LYS A 101 7.00 12.41 7.51
CA LYS A 101 8.46 12.31 7.28
C LYS A 101 9.31 13.08 8.29
N TYR A 102 8.92 14.30 8.64
CA TYR A 102 9.68 15.18 9.57
C TYR A 102 8.97 15.38 10.91
N GLY A 103 7.84 14.72 11.14
CA GLY A 103 7.07 14.85 12.36
C GLY A 103 7.56 13.98 13.50
N LYS A 104 7.08 14.24 14.70
CA LYS A 104 7.23 13.34 15.85
C LYS A 104 6.19 12.23 15.75
N TYR A 105 6.54 11.03 16.21
CA TYR A 105 5.57 9.96 16.37
C TYR A 105 4.45 10.36 17.31
N ARG A 106 3.22 9.95 16.95
CA ARG A 106 2.04 10.08 17.81
C ARG A 106 1.42 8.69 17.99
N LEU A 107 1.10 8.36 19.23
CA LEU A 107 0.27 7.20 19.55
C LEU A 107 -1.11 7.38 18.89
N ARG A 108 -1.67 6.31 18.34
CA ARG A 108 -3.01 6.27 17.76
C ARG A 108 -3.86 5.28 18.52
N LEU A 109 -4.61 5.76 19.50
CA LEU A 109 -5.52 4.92 20.30
C LEU A 109 -6.63 4.32 19.42
N ARG A 110 -7.06 5.06 18.39
CA ARG A 110 -8.00 4.60 17.36
C ARG A 110 -7.32 4.60 16.01
N ASP A 111 -6.81 3.44 15.61
CA ASP A 111 -6.11 3.26 14.34
C ASP A 111 -7.02 3.45 13.10
N ARG A 112 -8.31 3.12 13.20
CA ARG A 112 -9.28 3.16 12.08
C ARG A 112 -8.77 2.45 10.82
N GLY A 113 -7.93 1.43 10.99
CA GLY A 113 -7.33 0.64 9.91
C GLY A 113 -6.18 1.34 9.17
N MET A 114 -5.62 2.44 9.71
CA MET A 114 -4.50 3.15 9.09
C MET A 114 -3.26 2.27 9.02
N ALA A 115 -2.95 1.54 10.11
CA ALA A 115 -1.77 0.69 10.18
C ALA A 115 -1.79 -0.38 9.07
N GLU A 116 -2.90 -1.09 8.91
CA GLU A 116 -3.02 -2.13 7.89
C GLU A 116 -3.03 -1.56 6.47
N ARG A 117 -3.69 -0.41 6.25
CA ARG A 117 -3.61 0.28 4.95
C ARG A 117 -2.18 0.67 4.61
N THR A 118 -1.46 1.32 5.54
CA THR A 118 -0.06 1.71 5.30
C THR A 118 0.83 0.50 5.05
N ARG A 119 0.67 -0.58 5.83
CA ARG A 119 1.37 -1.84 5.61
C ARG A 119 1.10 -2.40 4.21
N SER A 120 -0.17 -2.41 3.80
CA SER A 120 -0.60 -2.91 2.48
C SER A 120 -0.11 -2.04 1.32
N GLU A 121 -0.11 -0.72 1.48
CA GLU A 121 0.44 0.23 0.50
C GLU A 121 1.96 0.07 0.39
N THR A 122 2.65 -0.02 1.53
CA THR A 122 4.11 -0.19 1.54
C THR A 122 4.55 -1.44 0.78
N ALA A 123 3.91 -2.58 1.01
CA ALA A 123 4.24 -3.85 0.35
C ALA A 123 3.60 -4.01 -1.04
N GLY A 124 2.74 -3.09 -1.46
CA GLY A 124 1.89 -3.24 -2.64
C GLY A 124 2.51 -2.81 -3.97
N ALA A 125 3.81 -2.48 -4.04
CA ALA A 125 4.42 -1.87 -5.22
C ALA A 125 4.21 -2.68 -6.52
N LEU A 126 4.43 -4.00 -6.49
CA LEU A 126 4.23 -4.87 -7.64
C LEU A 126 2.76 -4.97 -8.05
N ARG A 127 1.84 -5.11 -7.08
CA ARG A 127 0.40 -5.14 -7.32
C ARG A 127 -0.10 -3.82 -7.93
N GLU A 128 0.37 -2.68 -7.43
CA GLU A 128 0.01 -1.37 -7.96
C GLU A 128 0.55 -1.18 -9.39
N LEU A 129 1.77 -1.67 -9.66
CA LEU A 129 2.33 -1.66 -11.02
C LEU A 129 1.46 -2.52 -11.94
N ASP A 130 1.11 -3.76 -11.58
CA ASP A 130 0.24 -4.62 -12.40
C ASP A 130 -1.13 -3.95 -12.64
N ALA A 131 -1.73 -3.33 -11.62
CA ALA A 131 -2.97 -2.57 -11.77
C ALA A 131 -2.83 -1.37 -12.73
N LEU A 132 -1.70 -0.65 -12.72
CA LEU A 132 -1.41 0.39 -13.70
C LEU A 132 -1.34 -0.17 -15.12
N PHE A 133 -0.80 -1.36 -15.29
CA PHE A 133 -0.75 -2.10 -16.56
C PHE A 133 -2.02 -2.90 -16.85
N GLN A 134 -3.13 -2.63 -16.15
CA GLN A 134 -4.45 -3.22 -16.36
C GLN A 134 -4.49 -4.75 -16.16
N GLY A 135 -3.68 -5.28 -15.24
CA GLY A 135 -3.57 -6.72 -15.01
C GLY A 135 -2.93 -7.47 -16.17
N ARG A 136 -2.05 -6.83 -16.92
CA ARG A 136 -1.43 -7.40 -18.14
C ARG A 136 0.01 -7.88 -17.91
N LEU A 137 0.40 -8.09 -16.65
CA LEU A 137 1.67 -8.71 -16.30
C LEU A 137 1.61 -10.21 -16.62
N GLU A 138 2.44 -10.67 -17.54
CA GLU A 138 2.58 -12.08 -17.92
C GLU A 138 3.96 -12.60 -17.51
N LEU A 139 3.97 -13.76 -16.83
CA LEU A 139 5.17 -14.44 -16.38
C LEU A 139 5.58 -15.52 -17.37
N VAL A 140 6.81 -15.48 -17.85
CA VAL A 140 7.41 -16.50 -18.72
C VAL A 140 8.49 -17.23 -17.91
N LEU A 141 8.36 -18.56 -17.80
CA LEU A 141 9.28 -19.38 -17.01
C LEU A 141 10.69 -19.39 -17.61
N GLU A 142 11.69 -19.01 -16.80
CA GLU A 142 13.10 -19.12 -17.14
C GLU A 142 13.72 -20.40 -16.55
N GLY A 143 13.37 -20.72 -15.30
CA GLY A 143 13.84 -21.93 -14.65
C GLY A 143 14.21 -21.74 -13.18
N PRO A 144 14.78 -22.78 -12.56
CA PRO A 144 15.19 -22.75 -11.17
C PRO A 144 16.37 -21.79 -10.95
N THR A 145 16.36 -21.16 -9.78
CA THR A 145 17.44 -20.25 -9.32
C THR A 145 17.54 -20.32 -7.81
N SER A 146 18.42 -19.51 -7.23
CA SER A 146 18.47 -19.34 -5.77
C SER A 146 18.70 -17.86 -5.42
N ILE A 147 18.14 -17.43 -4.29
CA ILE A 147 18.32 -16.09 -3.74
C ILE A 147 18.50 -16.20 -2.22
N GLU A 148 19.58 -15.64 -1.69
CA GLU A 148 19.92 -15.68 -0.25
C GLU A 148 19.86 -17.11 0.35
N GLY A 149 20.30 -18.13 -0.42
CA GLY A 149 20.30 -19.53 0.00
C GLY A 149 18.97 -20.24 -0.10
N ARG A 150 17.91 -19.59 -0.60
CA ARG A 150 16.58 -20.17 -0.80
C ARG A 150 16.39 -20.63 -2.23
N SER A 151 15.81 -21.80 -2.41
CA SER A 151 15.40 -22.27 -3.74
C SER A 151 14.30 -21.38 -4.28
N ALA A 152 14.41 -20.97 -5.52
CA ALA A 152 13.47 -20.05 -6.16
C ALA A 152 13.28 -20.39 -7.65
N VAL A 153 12.26 -19.81 -8.25
CA VAL A 153 11.95 -19.90 -9.68
C VAL A 153 12.05 -18.49 -10.26
N ARG A 154 12.78 -18.35 -11.37
CA ARG A 154 12.93 -17.10 -12.11
C ARG A 154 11.94 -17.05 -13.25
N TYR A 155 11.33 -15.88 -13.43
CA TYR A 155 10.45 -15.55 -14.53
C TYR A 155 10.89 -14.27 -15.22
N THR A 156 10.86 -14.26 -16.56
CA THR A 156 10.85 -13.02 -17.33
C THR A 156 9.43 -12.46 -17.37
N VAL A 157 9.31 -11.15 -17.28
CA VAL A 157 8.03 -10.45 -17.36
C VAL A 157 7.86 -9.82 -18.74
N ARG A 158 6.66 -9.95 -19.30
CA ARG A 158 6.25 -9.26 -20.51
C ARG A 158 4.83 -8.73 -20.41
N LEU A 159 4.48 -7.81 -21.30
CA LEU A 159 3.12 -7.29 -21.42
C LEU A 159 2.25 -8.31 -22.18
N ALA A 160 1.24 -8.85 -21.53
CA ALA A 160 0.26 -9.74 -22.17
C ALA A 160 -0.60 -9.00 -23.19
N ASP A 161 -1.14 -9.72 -24.17
CA ASP A 161 -2.13 -9.20 -25.08
C ASP A 161 -3.43 -8.81 -24.34
N ALA A 162 -4.07 -7.72 -24.77
CA ALA A 162 -5.27 -7.21 -24.11
C ALA A 162 -6.41 -8.25 -24.04
N ALA A 163 -6.54 -9.09 -25.06
CA ALA A 163 -7.56 -10.14 -25.11
C ALA A 163 -7.29 -11.26 -24.07
N ALA A 164 -6.02 -11.63 -23.87
CA ALA A 164 -5.63 -12.62 -22.88
C ALA A 164 -5.87 -12.11 -21.44
N ALA A 165 -5.55 -10.86 -21.18
CA ALA A 165 -5.77 -10.23 -19.87
C ALA A 165 -7.26 -10.08 -19.51
N ALA A 166 -8.12 -9.80 -20.50
CA ALA A 166 -9.57 -9.69 -20.26
C ALA A 166 -10.23 -11.00 -19.80
N ALA A 167 -9.60 -12.14 -20.06
CA ALA A 167 -10.07 -13.45 -19.60
C ALA A 167 -9.78 -13.71 -18.11
N VAL A 168 -8.85 -12.97 -17.53
CA VAL A 168 -8.47 -13.05 -16.10
C VAL A 168 -9.14 -11.89 -15.37
N LYS A 169 -10.36 -12.11 -14.86
CA LYS A 169 -11.01 -11.10 -14.02
C LYS A 169 -10.20 -10.91 -12.74
N PRO A 170 -9.91 -9.67 -12.33
CA PRO A 170 -9.28 -9.41 -11.03
C PRO A 170 -10.12 -10.03 -9.92
N SER A 171 -9.47 -10.71 -8.99
CA SER A 171 -10.12 -11.48 -7.91
C SER A 171 -10.81 -10.62 -6.85
N ARG A 172 -10.68 -9.33 -6.89
CA ARG A 172 -11.35 -8.36 -6.03
C ARG A 172 -12.25 -7.45 -6.85
N GLY A 173 -13.54 -7.45 -6.44
CA GLY A 173 -14.51 -6.43 -6.88
C GLY A 173 -14.15 -5.05 -6.32
N GLU A 174 -13.05 -4.48 -6.76
CA GLU A 174 -12.84 -3.06 -6.63
C GLU A 174 -13.87 -2.40 -7.52
N THR A 175 -14.92 -1.86 -6.91
CA THR A 175 -15.79 -0.90 -7.58
C THR A 175 -14.87 0.16 -8.16
N PRO A 176 -14.89 0.35 -9.50
CA PRO A 176 -14.04 1.37 -10.09
C PRO A 176 -14.25 2.68 -9.33
N PRO A 177 -13.19 3.44 -9.01
CA PRO A 177 -13.34 4.72 -8.30
C PRO A 177 -14.37 5.66 -8.93
N SER A 178 -14.67 5.47 -10.23
CA SER A 178 -15.68 6.19 -11.00
C SER A 178 -17.09 6.22 -10.41
N VAL A 179 -17.51 5.19 -9.66
CA VAL A 179 -18.89 5.12 -9.13
C VAL A 179 -19.02 5.84 -7.78
N ALA A 180 -17.96 5.89 -6.99
CA ALA A 180 -17.97 6.56 -5.68
C ALA A 180 -17.93 8.09 -5.80
N TYR A 181 -17.38 8.63 -6.87
CA TYR A 181 -17.15 10.06 -7.08
C TYR A 181 -18.23 10.76 -7.92
N ALA A 182 -19.16 10.03 -8.53
CA ALA A 182 -20.18 10.60 -9.43
C ALA A 182 -21.23 11.50 -8.73
N ARG A 183 -21.25 11.60 -7.39
CA ARG A 183 -22.23 12.35 -6.62
C ARG A 183 -21.80 13.74 -6.12
N GLY A 184 -20.54 14.07 -6.21
CA GLY A 184 -20.01 15.41 -5.91
C GLY A 184 -19.00 15.75 -7.00
N GLY A 185 -19.00 16.97 -7.53
CA GLY A 185 -18.03 17.39 -8.54
C GLY A 185 -16.61 17.02 -8.12
N LEU A 186 -15.86 16.34 -8.98
CA LEU A 186 -14.44 16.02 -8.74
C LEU A 186 -13.66 17.35 -8.70
N ASP A 187 -12.77 17.50 -7.73
CA ASP A 187 -11.74 18.53 -7.83
C ASP A 187 -10.86 18.26 -9.06
N GLU A 188 -10.17 19.29 -9.54
CA GLU A 188 -9.41 19.22 -10.79
C GLU A 188 -8.34 18.11 -10.78
N ASP A 189 -7.69 17.88 -9.65
CA ASP A 189 -6.64 16.87 -9.52
C ASP A 189 -7.20 15.45 -9.55
N SER A 190 -8.33 15.24 -8.89
CA SER A 190 -9.07 13.97 -8.93
C SER A 190 -9.60 13.67 -10.34
N ALA A 191 -10.13 14.68 -11.04
CA ALA A 191 -10.58 14.55 -12.43
C ALA A 191 -9.41 14.22 -13.37
N ARG A 192 -8.24 14.84 -13.19
CA ARG A 192 -7.01 14.57 -13.95
C ARG A 192 -6.51 13.15 -13.70
N ARG A 193 -6.48 12.71 -12.43
CA ARG A 193 -6.09 11.34 -12.07
C ARG A 193 -7.03 10.31 -12.67
N GLN A 194 -8.33 10.53 -12.61
CA GLN A 194 -9.30 9.63 -13.22
C GLN A 194 -9.14 9.54 -14.73
N ARG A 195 -9.00 10.69 -15.42
CA ARG A 195 -8.73 10.72 -16.87
C ARG A 195 -7.50 9.91 -17.22
N PHE A 196 -6.40 10.05 -16.46
CA PHE A 196 -5.21 9.23 -16.63
C PHE A 196 -5.56 7.74 -16.51
N MET A 197 -6.26 7.33 -15.44
CA MET A 197 -6.60 5.93 -15.20
C MET A 197 -7.49 5.34 -16.29
N ASP A 198 -8.39 6.13 -16.89
CA ASP A 198 -9.30 5.68 -17.94
C ASP A 198 -8.62 5.61 -19.32
N GLN A 199 -7.70 6.52 -19.61
CA GLN A 199 -7.10 6.67 -20.95
C GLN A 199 -5.72 6.03 -21.10
N ARG A 200 -5.09 5.59 -19.99
CA ARG A 200 -3.76 4.99 -20.06
C ARG A 200 -3.73 3.72 -20.93
N GLN A 201 -2.72 3.63 -21.76
CA GLN A 201 -2.49 2.51 -22.66
C GLN A 201 -1.15 1.87 -22.35
N PRO A 202 -1.12 0.63 -21.80
CA PRO A 202 0.11 -0.14 -21.67
C PRO A 202 0.79 -0.35 -23.04
N LYS A 203 2.06 0.05 -23.14
CA LYS A 203 2.85 -0.06 -24.38
C LYS A 203 3.96 -1.10 -24.25
N LYS A 204 4.62 -1.14 -23.10
CA LYS A 204 5.74 -2.05 -22.86
C LYS A 204 5.79 -2.37 -21.37
N LEU A 205 6.04 -3.63 -21.05
CA LEU A 205 6.38 -4.10 -19.71
C LEU A 205 7.43 -5.19 -19.87
N THR A 206 8.56 -5.07 -19.19
CA THR A 206 9.68 -6.02 -19.26
C THR A 206 10.37 -6.11 -17.90
N GLY A 207 11.10 -7.18 -17.66
CA GLY A 207 11.89 -7.36 -16.45
C GLY A 207 11.91 -8.79 -15.95
N GLU A 208 12.22 -8.96 -14.67
CA GLU A 208 12.28 -10.27 -14.03
C GLU A 208 11.56 -10.29 -12.69
N VAL A 209 11.02 -11.46 -12.36
CA VAL A 209 10.45 -11.77 -11.05
C VAL A 209 11.06 -13.07 -10.56
N VAL A 210 11.49 -13.10 -9.30
CA VAL A 210 12.01 -14.30 -8.62
C VAL A 210 11.07 -14.68 -7.50
N VAL A 211 10.55 -15.90 -7.55
CA VAL A 211 9.52 -16.42 -6.65
C VAL A 211 10.11 -17.56 -5.81
N ASP A 212 9.87 -17.54 -4.52
CA ASP A 212 10.27 -18.62 -3.61
C ASP A 212 9.60 -19.94 -3.98
N ALA A 213 10.38 -20.98 -4.18
CA ALA A 213 9.89 -22.25 -4.68
C ALA A 213 8.94 -22.96 -3.68
N ALA A 214 9.13 -22.75 -2.38
CA ALA A 214 8.36 -23.43 -1.35
C ALA A 214 7.06 -22.69 -0.97
N THR A 215 7.07 -21.37 -1.04
CA THR A 215 5.97 -20.52 -0.53
C THR A 215 5.22 -19.77 -1.62
N ALA A 216 5.73 -19.75 -2.86
CA ALA A 216 5.27 -18.96 -3.99
C ALA A 216 5.21 -17.44 -3.70
N VAL A 217 6.02 -16.94 -2.77
CA VAL A 217 6.12 -15.50 -2.49
C VAL A 217 7.15 -14.87 -3.43
N VAL A 218 6.85 -13.68 -3.98
CA VAL A 218 7.79 -12.90 -4.77
C VAL A 218 8.91 -12.37 -3.88
N LEU A 219 10.12 -12.86 -4.05
CA LEU A 219 11.31 -12.44 -3.28
C LEU A 219 12.00 -11.24 -3.91
N ARG A 220 11.95 -11.12 -5.23
CA ARG A 220 12.53 -10.00 -5.99
C ARG A 220 11.68 -9.72 -7.23
N ALA A 221 11.52 -8.45 -7.56
CA ALA A 221 11.04 -8.00 -8.86
C ALA A 221 11.85 -6.80 -9.34
N HIS A 222 12.24 -6.82 -10.61
CA HIS A 222 12.85 -5.69 -11.30
C HIS A 222 12.12 -5.51 -12.62
N LEU A 223 11.35 -4.42 -12.73
CA LEU A 223 10.41 -4.23 -13.84
C LEU A 223 10.56 -2.82 -14.41
N ASP A 224 10.53 -2.73 -15.73
CA ASP A 224 10.45 -1.48 -16.48
C ASP A 224 9.21 -1.47 -17.36
N GLY A 225 8.47 -0.39 -17.30
CA GLY A 225 7.24 -0.26 -18.05
C GLY A 225 7.02 1.11 -18.66
N THR A 226 6.21 1.14 -19.71
CA THR A 226 5.81 2.37 -20.41
C THR A 226 4.32 2.36 -20.66
N LEU A 227 3.65 3.45 -20.25
CA LEU A 227 2.26 3.75 -20.53
C LEU A 227 2.19 4.99 -21.41
N ALA A 228 1.31 4.98 -22.40
CA ALA A 228 0.96 6.18 -23.16
C ALA A 228 -0.42 6.69 -22.74
N VAL A 229 -0.59 8.00 -22.73
CA VAL A 229 -1.88 8.66 -22.55
C VAL A 229 -2.14 9.48 -23.82
N PRO A 230 -3.18 9.16 -24.59
CA PRO A 230 -3.52 9.92 -25.79
C PRO A 230 -3.78 11.40 -25.43
N GLY A 231 -3.35 12.30 -26.32
CA GLY A 231 -3.74 13.68 -26.22
C GLY A 231 -5.20 13.89 -26.58
N ASP A 232 -5.77 14.96 -26.09
CA ASP A 232 -7.09 15.45 -26.50
C ASP A 232 -7.02 16.93 -26.89
N LYS A 233 -8.19 17.56 -27.13
CA LYS A 233 -8.26 18.97 -27.53
C LYS A 233 -7.62 19.94 -26.51
N ASN A 234 -7.47 19.50 -25.26
CA ASN A 234 -7.02 20.34 -24.12
C ASN A 234 -5.69 19.86 -23.52
N ALA A 235 -5.17 18.71 -23.93
CA ALA A 235 -3.96 18.14 -23.37
C ALA A 235 -3.09 17.47 -24.44
N ALA A 236 -1.79 17.75 -24.41
CA ALA A 236 -0.81 17.06 -25.25
C ALA A 236 -0.75 15.57 -24.90
N PRO A 237 -0.41 14.69 -25.86
CA PRO A 237 -0.14 13.30 -25.56
C PRO A 237 1.00 13.19 -24.54
N ALA A 238 0.89 12.22 -23.65
CA ALA A 238 1.87 12.03 -22.59
C ALA A 238 2.34 10.58 -22.52
N GLN A 239 3.50 10.39 -21.92
CA GLN A 239 4.10 9.10 -21.64
C GLN A 239 4.49 9.01 -20.18
N LEU A 240 4.21 7.89 -19.55
CA LEU A 240 4.72 7.57 -18.22
C LEU A 240 5.64 6.36 -18.33
N GLN A 241 6.90 6.56 -17.94
CA GLN A 241 7.86 5.48 -17.73
C GLN A 241 7.90 5.15 -16.24
N ILE A 242 7.91 3.87 -15.92
CA ILE A 242 7.93 3.36 -14.55
C ILE A 242 9.04 2.34 -14.44
N SER A 243 9.85 2.44 -13.39
CA SER A 243 10.80 1.39 -13.00
C SER A 243 10.52 0.98 -11.57
N LEU A 244 10.48 -0.32 -11.31
CA LEU A 244 10.30 -0.92 -9.99
C LEU A 244 11.49 -1.84 -9.69
N ASP A 245 12.16 -1.62 -8.56
CA ASP A 245 13.06 -2.59 -7.93
C ASP A 245 12.53 -2.92 -6.54
N GLN A 246 12.11 -4.16 -6.32
CA GLN A 246 11.69 -4.62 -5.00
C GLN A 246 12.40 -5.90 -4.60
N ARG A 247 12.58 -6.08 -3.28
CA ARG A 247 13.23 -7.26 -2.72
C ARG A 247 12.74 -7.56 -1.30
N ILE A 248 12.72 -8.86 -0.98
CA ILE A 248 12.53 -9.36 0.38
C ILE A 248 13.85 -9.96 0.85
N LYS A 249 14.26 -9.63 2.07
CA LYS A 249 15.51 -10.08 2.71
C LYS A 249 15.25 -10.56 4.13
N ASP A 250 16.28 -11.18 4.72
CA ASP A 250 16.29 -11.61 6.12
C ASP A 250 15.12 -12.53 6.49
N VAL A 251 14.68 -13.35 5.56
CA VAL A 251 13.54 -14.28 5.75
C VAL A 251 13.80 -15.24 6.90
N GLY A 252 12.86 -15.30 7.84
CA GLY A 252 12.93 -16.16 9.03
C GLY A 252 13.84 -15.64 10.15
N LYS A 253 14.56 -14.54 9.96
CA LYS A 253 15.36 -13.93 11.02
C LYS A 253 14.47 -13.16 11.98
N ALA A 254 14.71 -13.28 13.28
CA ALA A 254 13.95 -12.55 14.29
C ALA A 254 14.10 -11.03 14.08
N ILE A 255 12.96 -10.34 14.00
CA ILE A 255 12.87 -8.88 13.91
C ILE A 255 12.14 -8.37 15.14
N ALA A 256 12.78 -7.50 15.92
CA ALA A 256 12.19 -6.86 17.07
C ALA A 256 11.68 -5.47 16.68
N ILE A 257 10.37 -5.29 16.69
CA ILE A 257 9.72 -4.00 16.46
C ILE A 257 9.46 -3.33 17.81
N GLN A 258 10.09 -2.19 18.04
CA GLN A 258 9.97 -1.45 19.29
C GLN A 258 9.09 -0.21 19.10
N ALA A 259 8.37 0.17 20.15
CA ALA A 259 7.65 1.43 20.19
C ALA A 259 8.66 2.59 20.08
N PRO A 260 8.38 3.63 19.27
CA PRO A 260 9.29 4.76 19.11
C PRO A 260 9.44 5.52 20.44
N GLU A 261 10.68 5.86 20.80
CA GLU A 261 10.96 6.70 21.97
C GLU A 261 10.49 8.13 21.76
N GLY A 262 10.10 8.81 22.85
CA GLY A 262 9.70 10.22 22.81
C GLY A 262 8.47 10.50 21.95
N HIS A 263 7.60 9.49 21.74
CA HIS A 263 6.33 9.70 21.03
C HIS A 263 5.39 10.61 21.83
N LEU A 264 4.58 11.37 21.09
CA LEU A 264 3.52 12.18 21.68
C LEU A 264 2.29 11.30 21.93
N PRO A 265 1.50 11.58 22.99
CA PRO A 265 0.21 10.92 23.18
C PRO A 265 -0.72 11.20 21.99
N ASP A 266 -1.79 10.42 21.86
CA ASP A 266 -2.87 10.76 20.93
C ASP A 266 -3.45 12.12 21.34
N ALA A 267 -3.78 12.95 20.35
CA ALA A 267 -4.51 14.16 20.65
C ALA A 267 -5.92 13.75 21.09
N ASP A 268 -6.32 14.14 22.29
CA ASP A 268 -7.70 14.02 22.75
C ASP A 268 -8.61 14.74 21.76
N LYS A 269 -9.21 13.98 20.87
CA LYS A 269 -10.24 14.50 19.98
C LYS A 269 -11.59 14.17 20.59
N PRO A 270 -12.48 15.17 20.72
CA PRO A 270 -13.83 14.93 21.21
C PRO A 270 -14.52 13.85 20.37
N GLU A 271 -15.28 12.99 21.03
CA GLU A 271 -16.02 11.91 20.40
C GLU A 271 -17.41 12.37 19.92
N GLY A 272 -17.89 11.77 18.85
CA GLY A 272 -19.28 11.96 18.39
C GLY A 272 -19.55 13.27 17.67
N ILE A 273 -20.65 13.95 18.04
CA ILE A 273 -21.12 15.18 17.38
C ILE A 273 -20.08 16.30 17.45
N ALA A 274 -19.31 16.39 18.56
CA ALA A 274 -18.26 17.38 18.72
C ALA A 274 -17.12 17.18 17.70
N ASP A 275 -16.76 15.93 17.38
CA ASP A 275 -15.76 15.62 16.34
C ASP A 275 -16.27 16.01 14.92
N ALA A 276 -17.55 15.89 14.69
CA ALA A 276 -18.18 16.37 13.45
C ALA A 276 -18.19 17.90 13.35
N LEU A 277 -18.50 18.60 14.45
CA LEU A 277 -18.51 20.06 14.50
C LEU A 277 -17.10 20.66 14.28
N ASP A 278 -16.06 20.04 14.86
CA ASP A 278 -14.66 20.42 14.62
C ASP A 278 -14.26 20.26 13.15
N ARG A 279 -14.72 19.21 12.47
CA ARG A 279 -14.51 19.03 11.04
C ARG A 279 -15.16 20.08 10.16
N PHE A 280 -16.29 20.64 10.62
CA PHE A 280 -16.97 21.77 9.96
C PHE A 280 -16.42 23.12 10.37
N GLY A 281 -15.35 23.18 11.17
CA GLY A 281 -14.73 24.44 11.63
C GLY A 281 -15.56 25.19 12.67
N ILE A 282 -16.53 24.54 13.30
CA ILE A 282 -17.38 25.12 14.33
C ILE A 282 -16.67 24.90 15.69
N GLN A 283 -15.88 25.88 16.11
CA GLN A 283 -15.15 25.81 17.39
C GLN A 283 -16.13 25.96 18.58
N ARG A 284 -16.00 25.07 19.57
CA ARG A 284 -16.61 25.30 20.89
C ARG A 284 -16.06 26.58 21.50
N LYS A 285 -16.93 27.48 21.92
CA LYS A 285 -16.49 28.58 22.82
C LYS A 285 -15.96 27.96 24.11
N ALA A 286 -14.67 28.13 24.34
CA ALA A 286 -14.08 27.81 25.63
C ALA A 286 -14.79 28.66 26.71
N GLY A 287 -15.60 28.04 27.57
CA GLY A 287 -16.20 28.76 28.68
C GLY A 287 -17.59 28.34 29.14
N ALA A 288 -18.18 27.26 28.60
CA ALA A 288 -19.55 26.88 29.00
C ALA A 288 -19.65 25.79 30.09
N ASP A 289 -18.54 25.24 30.57
CA ASP A 289 -18.53 24.16 31.57
C ASP A 289 -17.87 24.55 32.91
N ALA A 290 -17.83 25.83 33.26
CA ALA A 290 -17.46 26.26 34.59
C ALA A 290 -18.66 26.94 35.27
N GLY A 291 -19.42 26.18 36.04
CA GLY A 291 -20.47 26.77 36.87
C GLY A 291 -21.73 25.90 37.03
N VAL A 292 -21.60 24.78 37.68
CA VAL A 292 -22.68 24.23 38.51
C VAL A 292 -22.08 24.08 39.92
N ASP A 293 -21.97 25.19 40.62
CA ASP A 293 -21.84 25.19 42.08
C ASP A 293 -23.18 24.67 42.64
N THR A 294 -23.15 23.46 43.14
CA THR A 294 -24.17 22.94 44.03
C THR A 294 -23.99 23.62 45.38
N GLU A 295 -24.71 24.70 45.60
CA GLU A 295 -24.93 25.22 46.98
C GLU A 295 -25.64 24.13 47.78
N ALA A 296 -24.94 23.54 48.72
CA ALA A 296 -25.51 22.72 49.77
C ALA A 296 -26.21 23.63 50.76
N ASP A 297 -27.57 23.61 50.76
CA ASP A 297 -28.36 24.15 51.84
C ASP A 297 -28.09 23.39 53.13
N GLU A 298 -27.30 23.98 54.02
CA GLU A 298 -27.31 23.62 55.43
C GLU A 298 -28.54 24.24 56.08
N ASP A 299 -29.59 23.46 56.22
CA ASP A 299 -30.74 23.79 57.05
C ASP A 299 -30.46 23.34 58.47
N SER A 300 -30.04 24.28 59.30
CA SER A 300 -29.94 24.15 60.75
C SER A 300 -31.26 24.49 61.39
N SER A 301 -31.95 23.49 61.92
CA SER A 301 -33.02 23.70 62.88
C SER A 301 -32.65 23.20 64.27
N GLY A 302 -32.84 24.10 65.18
CA GLY A 302 -32.66 24.02 66.63
C GLY A 302 -33.55 23.05 67.38
#